data_bd1c469d49acaacf6919f040a25299c3
#
_entry.id   bd1c469d49acaacf6919f040a25299c3
#
_cell.length_a   1.000
_cell.length_b   1.000
_cell.length_c   1.000
_cell.angle_alpha   90.00
_cell.angle_beta   90.00
_cell.angle_gamma   90.00
#
_symmetry.space_group_name_H-M   'P 1'
#
loop_
_entity.id
_entity.type
_entity.pdbx_description
1 polymer ?
#
loop_
_entity_poly.entity_id
_entity_poly.type
_entity_poly.pdbx_seq_one_letter_code
_entity_poly.pdbx_strand_id
1 'polypeptide(L)'
;LGIDIASHLGAVEAGRPTAAVMGCGVDVDYPKDNFRYRSAVLENGGVFVSEYPPGTPPHSQNFPKRNRILAALGRAAVVFEASHKSGSLITAALSAAQGREVFVLPPADITDERYSGNIMLLREGAQPLFGWADVADVFRLGGVSDAEIRQEVYRGISSFNVGTPIKRKAPTLIEE
;
A
#
# COMPACT_ATOMS: atom_id res chain seq x y z
N LEU A 1 6.37 -11.30 -1.73
CA LEU A 1 5.10 -10.58 -1.59
C LEU A 1 5.36 -9.30 -0.81
N GLY A 2 5.14 -8.14 -1.39
CA GLY A 2 5.25 -6.84 -0.73
C GLY A 2 3.88 -6.25 -0.39
N ILE A 3 3.86 -5.10 0.26
CA ILE A 3 2.64 -4.41 0.66
C ILE A 3 1.76 -4.01 -0.54
N ASP A 4 2.36 -3.67 -1.68
CA ASP A 4 1.65 -3.29 -2.89
C ASP A 4 0.71 -4.41 -3.36
N ILE A 5 1.24 -5.64 -3.47
CA ILE A 5 0.40 -6.78 -3.86
C ILE A 5 -0.61 -7.15 -2.77
N ALA A 6 -0.25 -7.02 -1.50
CA ALA A 6 -1.19 -7.24 -0.40
C ALA A 6 -2.37 -6.25 -0.47
N SER A 7 -2.11 -4.99 -0.83
CA SER A 7 -3.15 -3.97 -1.01
C SER A 7 -4.10 -4.32 -2.17
N HIS A 8 -3.57 -4.79 -3.29
CA HIS A 8 -4.40 -5.25 -4.41
C HIS A 8 -5.25 -6.45 -4.04
N LEU A 9 -4.67 -7.44 -3.35
CA LEU A 9 -5.40 -8.63 -2.90
C LEU A 9 -6.48 -8.29 -1.88
N GLY A 10 -6.21 -7.39 -0.95
CA GLY A 10 -7.22 -6.90 0.00
C GLY A 10 -8.41 -6.23 -0.70
N ALA A 11 -8.17 -5.45 -1.77
CA ALA A 11 -9.25 -4.89 -2.58
C ALA A 11 -10.06 -5.99 -3.31
N VAL A 12 -9.38 -6.99 -3.88
CA VAL A 12 -10.02 -8.15 -4.53
C VAL A 12 -10.87 -8.93 -3.53
N GLU A 13 -10.34 -9.24 -2.35
CA GLU A 13 -11.07 -9.94 -1.28
C GLU A 13 -12.31 -9.17 -0.80
N ALA A 14 -12.23 -7.85 -0.80
CA ALA A 14 -13.36 -6.97 -0.50
C ALA A 14 -14.35 -6.82 -1.67
N GLY A 15 -14.14 -7.47 -2.81
CA GLY A 15 -14.97 -7.33 -4.01
C GLY A 15 -14.91 -5.93 -4.63
N ARG A 16 -13.79 -5.20 -4.43
CA ARG A 16 -13.61 -3.83 -4.93
C ARG A 16 -12.52 -3.78 -6.01
N PRO A 17 -12.74 -2.98 -7.07
CA PRO A 17 -11.72 -2.81 -8.11
C PRO A 17 -10.47 -2.13 -7.56
N THR A 18 -9.33 -2.40 -8.19
CA THR A 18 -8.05 -1.80 -7.85
C THR A 18 -7.29 -1.41 -9.11
N ALA A 19 -6.44 -0.39 -9.04
CA ALA A 19 -5.63 0.07 -10.15
C ALA A 19 -4.14 -0.14 -9.88
N ALA A 20 -3.48 -0.94 -10.71
CA ALA A 20 -2.04 -1.14 -10.63
C ALA A 20 -1.34 -0.27 -11.68
N VAL A 21 -0.52 0.68 -11.24
CA VAL A 21 0.26 1.53 -12.14
C VAL A 21 1.64 0.93 -12.34
N MET A 22 1.99 0.63 -13.59
CA MET A 22 3.21 -0.11 -13.94
C MET A 22 4.36 0.82 -14.29
N GLY A 23 5.60 0.41 -13.97
CA GLY A 23 6.84 1.06 -14.43
C GLY A 23 7.45 0.40 -15.69
N CYS A 24 6.66 -0.43 -16.38
CA CYS A 24 7.02 -1.17 -17.59
C CYS A 24 5.77 -1.30 -18.46
N GLY A 25 5.88 -1.92 -19.62
CA GLY A 25 4.72 -2.22 -20.48
C GLY A 25 3.68 -3.04 -19.72
N VAL A 26 2.40 -2.80 -20.01
CA VAL A 26 1.28 -3.50 -19.32
C VAL A 26 1.27 -5.01 -19.57
N ASP A 27 1.91 -5.47 -20.62
CA ASP A 27 2.08 -6.87 -21.03
C ASP A 27 3.32 -7.54 -20.42
N VAL A 28 4.15 -6.77 -19.71
CA VAL A 28 5.39 -7.26 -19.11
C VAL A 28 5.14 -7.77 -17.69
N ASP A 29 5.58 -9.00 -17.42
CA ASP A 29 5.46 -9.64 -16.12
C ASP A 29 6.52 -9.13 -15.16
N TYR A 30 6.15 -8.15 -14.34
CA TYR A 30 7.04 -7.60 -13.33
C TYR A 30 6.27 -7.14 -12.08
N PRO A 31 6.72 -7.52 -10.86
CA PRO A 31 7.69 -8.60 -10.57
C PRO A 31 7.11 -9.97 -10.98
N LYS A 32 7.94 -10.89 -11.44
CA LYS A 32 7.50 -12.23 -11.92
C LYS A 32 6.68 -13.00 -10.89
N ASP A 33 7.04 -12.90 -9.60
CA ASP A 33 6.34 -13.59 -8.52
C ASP A 33 4.91 -13.11 -8.30
N ASN A 34 4.59 -11.90 -8.76
CA ASN A 34 3.27 -11.27 -8.57
C ASN A 34 2.35 -11.48 -9.80
N PHE A 35 2.87 -12.00 -10.89
CA PHE A 35 2.10 -12.22 -12.13
C PHE A 35 0.85 -13.09 -11.90
N ARG A 36 0.97 -14.12 -11.07
CA ARG A 36 -0.14 -15.03 -10.73
C ARG A 36 -1.39 -14.34 -10.15
N TYR A 37 -1.24 -13.13 -9.62
CA TYR A 37 -2.37 -12.36 -9.05
C TYR A 37 -3.04 -11.45 -10.06
N ARG A 38 -2.49 -11.35 -11.28
CA ARG A 38 -2.99 -10.45 -12.32
C ARG A 38 -4.42 -10.80 -12.74
N SER A 39 -4.71 -12.07 -12.94
CA SER A 39 -6.05 -12.55 -13.28
C SER A 39 -7.07 -12.14 -12.22
N ALA A 40 -6.76 -12.36 -10.93
CA ALA A 40 -7.64 -11.99 -9.83
C ALA A 40 -7.97 -10.48 -9.80
N VAL A 41 -6.99 -9.65 -10.08
CA VAL A 41 -7.20 -8.19 -10.17
C VAL A 41 -8.13 -7.84 -11.33
N LEU A 42 -7.91 -8.41 -12.52
CA LEU A 42 -8.72 -8.13 -13.72
C LEU A 42 -10.15 -8.68 -13.59
N GLU A 43 -10.31 -9.91 -13.11
CA GLU A 43 -11.60 -10.56 -12.89
C GLU A 43 -12.48 -9.80 -11.89
N ASN A 44 -11.85 -9.11 -10.94
CA ASN A 44 -12.54 -8.24 -9.97
C ASN A 44 -12.77 -6.81 -10.48
N GLY A 45 -12.65 -6.57 -11.79
CA GLY A 45 -12.84 -5.25 -12.41
C GLY A 45 -11.70 -4.25 -12.18
N GLY A 46 -10.55 -4.73 -11.70
CA GLY A 46 -9.36 -3.90 -11.58
C GLY A 46 -8.66 -3.66 -12.92
N VAL A 47 -7.70 -2.75 -12.94
CA VAL A 47 -7.00 -2.31 -14.15
C VAL A 47 -5.49 -2.24 -13.95
N PHE A 48 -4.75 -2.46 -15.05
CA PHE A 48 -3.32 -2.18 -15.13
C PHE A 48 -3.11 -0.98 -16.05
N VAL A 49 -2.40 0.04 -15.55
CA VAL A 49 -2.17 1.30 -16.25
C VAL A 49 -0.67 1.50 -16.42
N SER A 50 -0.25 1.93 -17.60
CA SER A 50 1.14 2.30 -17.87
C SER A 50 1.23 3.45 -18.87
N GLU A 51 2.26 4.29 -18.72
CA GLU A 51 2.67 5.28 -19.72
C GLU A 51 3.69 4.68 -20.71
N TYR A 52 4.14 3.46 -20.49
CA TYR A 52 5.14 2.80 -21.32
C TYR A 52 4.47 1.91 -22.35
N PRO A 53 4.93 1.95 -23.63
CA PRO A 53 4.43 1.06 -24.67
C PRO A 53 4.52 -0.42 -24.28
N PRO A 54 3.66 -1.29 -24.82
CA PRO A 54 3.80 -2.73 -24.68
C PRO A 54 5.20 -3.21 -25.00
N GLY A 55 5.69 -4.24 -24.30
CA GLY A 55 7.03 -4.79 -24.44
C GLY A 55 8.14 -3.98 -23.75
N THR A 56 7.85 -2.79 -23.19
CA THR A 56 8.88 -1.99 -22.49
C THR A 56 9.34 -2.69 -21.23
N PRO A 57 10.63 -3.04 -21.08
CA PRO A 57 11.15 -3.72 -19.89
C PRO A 57 11.13 -2.82 -18.65
N PRO A 58 11.16 -3.41 -17.44
CA PRO A 58 11.25 -2.64 -16.22
C PRO A 58 12.64 -2.05 -16.04
N HIS A 59 12.72 -0.73 -16.03
CA HIS A 59 13.92 0.03 -15.74
C HIS A 59 13.76 0.76 -14.42
N SER A 60 14.79 0.77 -13.57
CA SER A 60 14.75 1.40 -12.23
C SER A 60 14.30 2.87 -12.26
N GLN A 61 14.67 3.60 -13.31
CA GLN A 61 14.31 5.00 -13.52
C GLN A 61 12.81 5.23 -13.81
N ASN A 62 12.09 4.19 -14.23
CA ASN A 62 10.67 4.30 -14.58
C ASN A 62 9.79 4.36 -13.34
N PHE A 63 10.20 3.70 -12.25
CA PHE A 63 9.40 3.61 -11.02
C PHE A 63 9.21 4.97 -10.33
N PRO A 64 10.26 5.78 -10.11
CA PRO A 64 10.08 7.14 -9.58
C PRO A 64 9.20 8.02 -10.48
N LYS A 65 9.35 7.92 -11.81
CA LYS A 65 8.52 8.68 -12.76
C LYS A 65 7.05 8.27 -12.67
N ARG A 66 6.77 6.96 -12.59
CA ARG A 66 5.44 6.40 -12.45
C ARG A 66 4.74 6.86 -11.17
N ASN A 67 5.48 7.06 -10.06
CA ASN A 67 4.90 7.36 -8.75
C ASN A 67 4.05 8.64 -8.74
N ARG A 68 4.27 9.59 -9.66
CA ARG A 68 3.38 10.76 -9.82
C ARG A 68 1.94 10.39 -10.18
N ILE A 69 1.77 9.29 -10.93
CA ILE A 69 0.44 8.79 -11.30
C ILE A 69 -0.22 8.13 -10.08
N LEU A 70 0.53 7.35 -9.30
CA LEU A 70 0.04 6.79 -8.04
C LEU A 70 -0.47 7.89 -7.11
N ALA A 71 0.35 8.92 -6.90
CA ALA A 71 -0.02 10.06 -6.07
C ALA A 71 -1.26 10.80 -6.60
N ALA A 72 -1.40 10.95 -7.92
CA ALA A 72 -2.52 11.65 -8.54
C ALA A 72 -3.84 10.85 -8.45
N LEU A 73 -3.79 9.54 -8.58
CA LEU A 73 -4.97 8.66 -8.52
C LEU A 73 -5.45 8.45 -7.09
N GLY A 74 -4.55 8.46 -6.10
CA GLY A 74 -4.89 8.28 -4.70
C GLY A 74 -5.51 9.52 -4.07
N ARG A 75 -6.43 9.35 -3.12
CA ARG A 75 -6.91 10.43 -2.25
C ARG A 75 -5.97 10.65 -1.06
N ALA A 76 -5.23 9.61 -0.69
CA ALA A 76 -4.20 9.62 0.33
C ALA A 76 -3.10 8.63 -0.04
N ALA A 77 -1.92 8.81 0.52
CA ALA A 77 -0.84 7.83 0.48
C ALA A 77 -0.68 7.18 1.86
N VAL A 78 -0.48 5.86 1.90
CA VAL A 78 -0.23 5.12 3.14
C VAL A 78 1.13 4.44 3.04
N VAL A 79 2.03 4.75 3.97
CA VAL A 79 3.39 4.20 4.03
C VAL A 79 3.48 3.24 5.22
N PHE A 80 3.68 1.95 4.96
CA PHE A 80 3.82 0.93 6.00
C PHE A 80 5.26 0.76 6.45
N GLU A 81 6.19 0.65 5.50
CA GLU A 81 7.63 0.50 5.78
C GLU A 81 8.43 1.26 4.73
N ALA A 82 9.31 2.12 5.20
CA ALA A 82 10.25 2.86 4.36
C ALA A 82 11.55 3.13 5.10
N SER A 83 12.67 2.70 4.55
CA SER A 83 13.98 3.22 4.95
C SER A 83 14.19 4.62 4.35
N HIS A 84 15.21 5.34 4.81
CA HIS A 84 15.53 6.68 4.31
C HIS A 84 15.88 6.74 2.81
N LYS A 85 16.08 5.59 2.13
CA LYS A 85 16.34 5.49 0.68
C LYS A 85 15.17 4.87 -0.08
N SER A 86 14.04 4.63 0.57
CA SER A 86 12.90 3.96 -0.05
C SER A 86 12.23 4.83 -1.13
N GLY A 87 11.85 4.18 -2.25
CA GLY A 87 11.01 4.80 -3.28
C GLY A 87 9.63 5.24 -2.77
N SER A 88 9.15 4.69 -1.66
CA SER A 88 7.89 5.08 -1.02
C SER A 88 7.91 6.54 -0.55
N LEU A 89 9.09 7.06 -0.15
CA LEU A 89 9.25 8.46 0.22
C LEU A 89 8.98 9.42 -0.96
N ILE A 90 9.34 9.01 -2.17
CA ILE A 90 9.05 9.78 -3.39
C ILE A 90 7.53 9.87 -3.59
N THR A 91 6.82 8.76 -3.42
CA THR A 91 5.36 8.75 -3.53
C THR A 91 4.71 9.62 -2.46
N ALA A 92 5.17 9.53 -1.21
CA ALA A 92 4.70 10.35 -0.10
C ALA A 92 4.89 11.86 -0.39
N ALA A 93 6.10 12.26 -0.81
CA ALA A 93 6.40 13.65 -1.16
C ALA A 93 5.55 14.16 -2.32
N LEU A 94 5.35 13.35 -3.37
CA LEU A 94 4.49 13.69 -4.51
C LEU A 94 3.02 13.82 -4.09
N SER A 95 2.54 12.97 -3.18
CA SER A 95 1.19 13.05 -2.64
C SER A 95 0.98 14.33 -1.83
N ALA A 96 1.89 14.63 -0.92
CA ALA A 96 1.86 15.86 -0.14
C ALA A 96 1.91 17.12 -1.02
N ALA A 97 2.78 17.14 -2.05
CA ALA A 97 2.87 18.24 -3.01
C ALA A 97 1.58 18.46 -3.81
N GLN A 98 0.73 17.44 -3.92
CA GLN A 98 -0.59 17.51 -4.56
C GLN A 98 -1.72 17.77 -3.56
N GLY A 99 -1.41 18.13 -2.31
CA GLY A 99 -2.39 18.37 -1.26
C GLY A 99 -3.13 17.11 -0.80
N ARG A 100 -2.52 15.93 -0.96
CA ARG A 100 -3.06 14.66 -0.47
C ARG A 100 -2.54 14.35 0.91
N GLU A 101 -3.37 13.74 1.74
CA GLU A 101 -2.95 13.25 3.05
C GLU A 101 -1.91 12.13 2.92
N VAL A 102 -0.95 12.12 3.84
CA VAL A 102 0.05 11.07 3.95
C VAL A 102 -0.06 10.42 5.33
N PHE A 103 -0.36 9.15 5.36
CA PHE A 103 -0.43 8.33 6.56
C PHE A 103 0.79 7.43 6.65
N VAL A 104 1.30 7.26 7.85
CA VAL A 104 2.53 6.49 8.09
C VAL A 104 2.33 5.57 9.28
N LEU A 105 2.60 4.28 9.10
CA LEU A 105 2.62 3.32 10.20
C LEU A 105 3.77 3.66 11.17
N PRO A 106 3.49 4.01 12.44
CA PRO A 106 4.53 4.23 13.43
C PRO A 106 5.34 2.94 13.64
N PRO A 107 6.69 3.00 13.71
CA PRO A 107 7.49 1.82 13.96
C PRO A 107 7.28 1.30 15.38
N ALA A 108 7.27 -0.01 15.54
CA ALA A 108 7.28 -0.65 16.87
C ALA A 108 8.63 -0.50 17.57
N ASP A 109 9.71 -0.38 16.79
CA ASP A 109 11.06 -0.09 17.25
C ASP A 109 11.63 1.09 16.45
N ILE A 110 11.90 2.18 17.16
CA ILE A 110 12.45 3.40 16.56
C ILE A 110 13.92 3.29 16.14
N THR A 111 14.59 2.23 16.55
CA THR A 111 15.98 1.95 16.18
C THR A 111 16.11 1.05 14.94
N ASP A 112 14.98 0.52 14.45
CA ASP A 112 14.97 -0.31 13.26
C ASP A 112 15.13 0.56 12.00
N GLU A 113 16.27 0.43 11.36
CA GLU A 113 16.63 1.16 10.12
C GLU A 113 15.61 1.01 8.97
N ARG A 114 14.84 -0.07 8.95
CA ARG A 114 13.78 -0.28 7.95
C ARG A 114 12.70 0.80 8.01
N TYR A 115 12.50 1.42 9.18
CA TYR A 115 11.50 2.44 9.44
C TYR A 115 12.08 3.85 9.57
N SER A 116 13.34 4.05 9.25
CA SER A 116 13.99 5.37 9.35
C SER A 116 13.25 6.44 8.52
N GLY A 117 12.72 6.07 7.35
CA GLY A 117 11.89 6.93 6.52
C GLY A 117 10.51 7.19 7.12
N ASN A 118 9.90 6.21 7.80
CA ASN A 118 8.63 6.42 8.51
C ASN A 118 8.79 7.50 9.59
N ILE A 119 9.87 7.43 10.38
CA ILE A 119 10.18 8.42 11.42
C ILE A 119 10.37 9.80 10.80
N MET A 120 11.06 9.89 9.66
CA MET A 120 11.26 11.14 8.93
C MET A 120 9.93 11.75 8.51
N LEU A 121 9.05 10.98 7.85
CA LEU A 121 7.74 11.44 7.41
C LEU A 121 6.86 11.90 8.58
N LEU A 122 6.86 11.19 9.71
CA LEU A 122 6.14 11.59 10.92
C LEU A 122 6.65 12.94 11.46
N ARG A 123 7.95 13.17 11.45
CA ARG A 123 8.55 14.46 11.86
C ARG A 123 8.21 15.61 10.91
N GLU A 124 7.98 15.30 9.64
CA GLU A 124 7.56 16.24 8.59
C GLU A 124 6.05 16.52 8.60
N GLY A 125 5.30 15.88 9.51
CA GLY A 125 3.88 16.16 9.72
C GLY A 125 2.94 15.17 9.04
N ALA A 126 3.45 14.02 8.54
CA ALA A 126 2.57 12.94 8.09
C ALA A 126 1.72 12.41 9.26
N GLN A 127 0.49 12.00 8.97
CA GLN A 127 -0.45 11.49 9.95
C GLN A 127 -0.02 10.09 10.42
N PRO A 128 0.01 9.81 11.74
CA PRO A 128 0.26 8.44 12.20
C PRO A 128 -0.93 7.54 11.87
N LEU A 129 -0.63 6.34 11.38
CA LEU A 129 -1.62 5.30 11.07
C LEU A 129 -1.65 4.26 12.20
N PHE A 130 -2.66 4.30 13.04
CA PHE A 130 -2.90 3.29 14.09
C PHE A 130 -3.97 2.28 13.67
N GLY A 131 -4.82 2.67 12.71
CA GLY A 131 -5.86 1.82 12.17
C GLY A 131 -6.51 2.42 10.95
N TRP A 132 -7.42 1.66 10.36
CA TRP A 132 -8.11 2.11 9.15
C TRP A 132 -9.00 3.35 9.41
N ALA A 133 -9.47 3.55 10.64
CA ALA A 133 -10.29 4.70 11.01
C ALA A 133 -9.57 6.04 10.76
N ASP A 134 -8.23 6.06 10.90
CA ASP A 134 -7.43 7.25 10.64
C ASP A 134 -7.50 7.68 9.17
N VAL A 135 -7.66 6.73 8.26
CA VAL A 135 -7.79 6.99 6.81
C VAL A 135 -9.24 7.31 6.42
N ALA A 136 -10.21 6.86 7.22
CA ALA A 136 -11.63 7.02 6.89
C ALA A 136 -12.05 8.49 6.72
N ASP A 137 -11.45 9.40 7.48
CA ASP A 137 -11.75 10.83 7.44
C ASP A 137 -11.49 11.46 6.07
N VAL A 138 -10.51 10.94 5.33
CA VAL A 138 -10.21 11.37 3.95
C VAL A 138 -11.40 11.10 3.01
N PHE A 139 -12.22 10.12 3.34
CA PHE A 139 -13.39 9.73 2.55
C PHE A 139 -14.68 10.41 2.98
N ARG A 140 -14.75 10.99 4.18
CA ARG A 140 -15.95 11.70 4.72
C ARG A 140 -16.42 12.86 3.86
N LEU A 141 -15.54 13.51 3.14
CA LEU A 141 -15.88 14.59 2.22
C LEU A 141 -16.79 14.16 1.05
N GLY A 142 -17.12 12.86 0.95
CA GLY A 142 -18.04 12.29 -0.04
C GLY A 142 -19.44 11.96 0.49
N GLY A 143 -19.81 12.36 1.72
CA GLY A 143 -21.17 12.14 2.26
C GLY A 143 -21.42 10.74 2.82
N VAL A 144 -20.39 9.92 3.02
CA VAL A 144 -20.51 8.61 3.66
C VAL A 144 -20.43 8.78 5.18
N SER A 145 -21.43 8.31 5.91
CA SER A 145 -21.47 8.42 7.37
C SER A 145 -20.49 7.45 8.06
N ASP A 146 -20.03 7.81 9.26
CA ASP A 146 -19.19 6.95 10.12
C ASP A 146 -19.79 5.55 10.32
N ALA A 147 -21.12 5.47 10.39
CA ALA A 147 -21.83 4.21 10.57
C ALA A 147 -21.70 3.32 9.34
N GLU A 148 -21.82 3.88 8.13
CA GLU A 148 -21.68 3.15 6.87
C GLU A 148 -20.24 2.68 6.67
N ILE A 149 -19.26 3.54 6.96
CA ILE A 149 -17.84 3.20 6.89
C ILE A 149 -17.52 2.07 7.87
N ARG A 150 -17.96 2.19 9.14
CA ARG A 150 -17.76 1.14 10.15
C ARG A 150 -18.43 -0.18 9.76
N GLN A 151 -19.65 -0.12 9.23
CA GLN A 151 -20.42 -1.31 8.85
C GLN A 151 -19.76 -2.06 7.68
N GLU A 152 -19.21 -1.34 6.70
CA GLU A 152 -18.47 -1.92 5.56
C GLU A 152 -17.18 -2.61 6.03
N VAL A 153 -16.46 -2.00 6.96
CA VAL A 153 -15.24 -2.56 7.53
C VAL A 153 -15.49 -3.77 8.41
N TYR A 154 -16.51 -3.70 9.29
CA TYR A 154 -16.89 -4.87 10.09
C TYR A 154 -17.35 -6.05 9.24
N ARG A 155 -18.00 -5.81 8.09
CA ARG A 155 -18.30 -6.86 7.11
C ARG A 155 -17.02 -7.44 6.51
N GLY A 156 -16.06 -6.60 6.16
CA GLY A 156 -14.75 -7.05 5.66
C GLY A 156 -13.97 -7.86 6.69
N ILE A 157 -13.91 -7.39 7.94
CA ILE A 157 -13.18 -8.05 9.02
C ILE A 157 -13.86 -9.37 9.43
N SER A 158 -15.19 -9.44 9.48
CA SER A 158 -15.91 -10.67 9.85
C SER A 158 -15.85 -11.75 8.78
N SER A 159 -15.54 -11.41 7.53
CA SER A 159 -15.25 -12.38 6.47
C SER A 159 -13.79 -12.87 6.49
N PHE A 160 -12.89 -12.20 7.22
CA PHE A 160 -11.54 -12.69 7.47
C PHE A 160 -11.60 -13.84 8.48
N ASN A 161 -11.63 -15.06 7.95
CA ASN A 161 -11.33 -16.24 8.74
C ASN A 161 -9.84 -16.16 9.06
N VAL A 162 -9.50 -15.68 10.27
CA VAL A 162 -8.13 -15.67 10.78
C VAL A 162 -7.71 -17.13 10.90
N GLY A 163 -7.20 -17.67 9.80
CA GLY A 163 -6.58 -18.99 9.80
C GLY A 163 -5.52 -19.02 10.88
N THR A 164 -5.54 -20.09 11.64
CA THR A 164 -4.67 -20.53 12.73
C THR A 164 -3.54 -19.57 13.14
N PRO A 165 -3.48 -19.13 14.39
CA PRO A 165 -2.43 -18.20 14.84
C PRO A 165 -1.05 -18.79 14.53
N ILE A 166 -0.22 -17.96 13.89
CA ILE A 166 1.18 -18.28 13.62
C ILE A 166 1.83 -18.58 14.97
N LYS A 167 2.11 -19.87 15.24
CA LYS A 167 2.86 -20.28 16.43
C LYS A 167 4.23 -19.59 16.34
N ARG A 168 4.44 -18.54 17.13
CA ARG A 168 5.78 -17.98 17.33
C ARG A 168 6.62 -19.09 17.97
N LYS A 169 7.64 -19.57 17.25
CA LYS A 169 8.70 -20.38 17.85
C LYS A 169 9.37 -19.49 18.90
N ALA A 170 9.30 -19.89 20.16
CA ALA A 170 10.05 -19.23 21.21
C ALA A 170 11.54 -19.22 20.84
N PRO A 171 12.28 -18.13 21.07
CA PRO A 171 13.72 -18.14 20.88
C PRO A 171 14.31 -19.18 21.82
N THR A 172 15.08 -20.12 21.27
CA THR A 172 15.87 -21.06 22.03
C THR A 172 16.93 -20.24 22.77
N LEU A 173 16.85 -20.17 24.09
CA LEU A 173 17.94 -19.67 24.91
C LEU A 173 19.15 -20.56 24.61
N ILE A 174 20.21 -19.96 24.12
CA ILE A 174 21.52 -20.61 24.01
C ILE A 174 22.01 -20.68 25.44
N GLU A 175 21.97 -21.88 26.05
CA GLU A 175 22.74 -22.17 27.23
C GLU A 175 24.23 -22.26 26.81
N GLU A 176 25.08 -21.68 27.64
CA GLU A 176 26.52 -21.55 27.49
C GLU A 176 27.26 -22.89 27.30
#